data_76b034aa1e0e7ab51e7f778298e7fbe6
#
_entry.id   76b034aa1e0e7ab51e7f778298e7fbe6
#
_cell.length_a   1.000
_cell.length_b   1.000
_cell.length_c   1.000
_cell.angle_alpha   90.00
_cell.angle_beta   90.00
_cell.angle_gamma   90.00
#
_symmetry.space_group_name_H-M   'P 1'
#
loop_
_entity.id
_entity.type
_entity.pdbx_description
1 polymer ?
#
loop_
_entity_poly.entity_id
_entity_poly.type
_entity_poly.pdbx_seq_one_letter_code
_entity_poly.pdbx_strand_id
1 'polypeptide(L)'
;MVGLLMSRICKLLKLPAVTGYLVAGVIIGCFCLGQVTLPGGYHLGFASKDFADVEALGILSEIALGFIAFSIGSEFKMSDLKKTGKKVAIVGCVQAVVASAVVCGALIGLHYVLLAITGNDILPLPAALILGAIASATAPAATLMVVRQYKSKGPLTDMLLPIVALDDAVGLMIFAILMGIAKAIGGGTPNVTSIVVEPLIEIVASLLIGALLGLILSELEKLFHSNSNRLSLVIAFVFITVAITALKNIHIGGVHIGFSSLLTCMMCGTIFCNVCECSDEMMSRADGWTKPLLILFFVVSGAELDLSVFLNPWCILIGVVYILFRSAGKYFGARYSSQLTGCDKHIVDYLGVTLLPQAGVALGMVSTVAGDEMLGGTTIASTVRFVILFSVLVYEIVGPVLTKWALTKAGDITPKPHGHTRRVKNPEHQ
;
A
#
# COMPACT_ATOMS: atom_id res chain seq x y z
N MET A 1 8.48 4.28 20.68
CA MET A 1 9.39 3.45 21.53
C MET A 1 9.20 1.96 21.25
N VAL A 2 7.99 1.39 21.43
CA VAL A 2 7.71 -0.05 21.23
C VAL A 2 8.09 -0.52 19.82
N GLY A 3 7.75 0.22 18.77
CA GLY A 3 8.13 -0.08 17.39
C GLY A 3 9.65 -0.21 17.19
N LEU A 4 10.44 0.69 17.78
CA LEU A 4 11.90 0.64 17.69
C LEU A 4 12.48 -0.58 18.43
N LEU A 5 11.92 -0.96 19.57
CA LEU A 5 12.32 -2.17 20.30
C LEU A 5 12.01 -3.42 19.49
N MET A 6 10.79 -3.53 18.97
CA MET A 6 10.39 -4.67 18.15
C MET A 6 11.21 -4.78 16.85
N SER A 7 11.58 -3.68 16.24
CA SER A 7 12.46 -3.71 15.06
C SER A 7 13.85 -4.28 15.36
N ARG A 8 14.37 -4.10 16.58
CA ARG A 8 15.62 -4.75 17.02
C ARG A 8 15.48 -6.27 17.16
N ILE A 9 14.34 -6.71 17.71
CA ILE A 9 14.02 -8.15 17.83
C ILE A 9 13.89 -8.77 16.43
N CYS A 10 13.15 -8.12 15.53
CA CYS A 10 13.03 -8.57 14.15
C CYS A 10 14.37 -8.63 13.41
N LYS A 11 15.29 -7.69 13.71
CA LYS A 11 16.64 -7.73 13.14
C LYS A 11 17.43 -8.95 13.60
N LEU A 12 17.29 -9.39 14.85
CA LEU A 12 17.89 -10.64 15.36
C LEU A 12 17.34 -11.87 14.62
N LEU A 13 16.05 -11.84 14.29
CA LEU A 13 15.36 -12.86 13.51
C LEU A 13 15.59 -12.75 12.00
N LYS A 14 16.42 -11.79 11.54
CA LYS A 14 16.67 -11.45 10.13
C LYS A 14 15.42 -11.06 9.35
N LEU A 15 14.38 -10.56 10.03
CA LEU A 15 13.16 -10.06 9.44
C LEU A 15 13.28 -8.55 9.09
N PRO A 16 12.44 -8.03 8.17
CA PRO A 16 12.34 -6.61 7.90
C PRO A 16 11.89 -5.80 9.12
N ALA A 17 12.36 -4.55 9.25
CA ALA A 17 11.99 -3.69 10.37
C ALA A 17 10.48 -3.33 10.36
N VAL A 18 9.89 -3.27 9.16
CA VAL A 18 8.45 -3.01 8.96
C VAL A 18 7.60 -4.02 9.70
N THR A 19 7.91 -5.32 9.56
CA THR A 19 7.21 -6.39 10.28
C THR A 19 7.26 -6.15 11.81
N GLY A 20 8.40 -5.66 12.32
CA GLY A 20 8.53 -5.31 13.75
C GLY A 20 7.65 -4.13 14.16
N TYR A 21 7.50 -3.11 13.30
CA TYR A 21 6.65 -1.96 13.58
C TYR A 21 5.17 -2.34 13.60
N LEU A 22 4.73 -3.17 12.65
CA LEU A 22 3.37 -3.69 12.58
C LEU A 22 3.02 -4.55 13.80
N VAL A 23 3.90 -5.50 14.14
CA VAL A 23 3.71 -6.35 15.34
C VAL A 23 3.68 -5.51 16.61
N ALA A 24 4.51 -4.46 16.70
CA ALA A 24 4.46 -3.52 17.82
C ALA A 24 3.10 -2.81 17.90
N GLY A 25 2.53 -2.42 16.75
CA GLY A 25 1.19 -1.83 16.67
C GLY A 25 0.11 -2.79 17.18
N VAL A 26 0.13 -4.04 16.71
CA VAL A 26 -0.81 -5.08 17.18
C VAL A 26 -0.73 -5.26 18.70
N ILE A 27 0.49 -5.29 19.26
CA ILE A 27 0.70 -5.47 20.71
C ILE A 27 0.14 -4.30 21.51
N ILE A 28 0.36 -3.04 21.08
CA ILE A 28 -0.17 -1.85 21.78
C ILE A 28 -1.62 -1.52 21.40
N GLY A 29 -2.16 -2.22 20.40
CA GLY A 29 -3.53 -2.04 19.91
C GLY A 29 -4.60 -2.47 20.92
N CYS A 30 -5.84 -2.18 20.56
CA CYS A 30 -7.02 -2.36 21.42
C CYS A 30 -7.24 -3.81 21.88
N PHE A 31 -6.75 -4.80 21.15
CA PHE A 31 -6.97 -6.22 21.46
C PHE A 31 -5.90 -6.85 22.35
N CYS A 32 -4.78 -6.16 22.61
CA CYS A 32 -3.68 -6.67 23.44
C CYS A 32 -3.48 -5.76 24.66
N LEU A 33 -2.45 -4.93 24.66
CA LEU A 33 -2.15 -4.05 25.80
C LEU A 33 -3.21 -2.99 26.05
N GLY A 34 -4.01 -2.61 25.05
CA GLY A 34 -5.13 -1.71 25.20
C GLY A 34 -6.20 -2.20 26.18
N GLN A 35 -6.31 -3.52 26.40
CA GLN A 35 -7.26 -4.10 27.38
C GLN A 35 -6.70 -4.09 28.83
N VAL A 36 -5.42 -3.83 29.00
CA VAL A 36 -4.78 -3.82 30.34
C VAL A 36 -5.01 -2.48 31.00
N THR A 37 -5.90 -2.47 32.00
CA THR A 37 -6.17 -1.28 32.81
C THR A 37 -5.20 -1.18 33.99
N LEU A 38 -4.58 -0.02 34.16
CA LEU A 38 -3.73 0.33 35.29
C LEU A 38 -4.57 0.94 36.43
N PRO A 39 -4.07 0.91 37.69
CA PRO A 39 -4.68 1.64 38.79
C PRO A 39 -4.82 3.12 38.43
N GLY A 40 -6.04 3.67 38.52
CA GLY A 40 -6.36 5.05 38.10
C GLY A 40 -7.11 5.16 36.77
N GLY A 41 -7.48 4.03 36.12
CA GLY A 41 -8.28 4.04 34.88
C GLY A 41 -7.46 4.29 33.59
N TYR A 42 -6.15 4.28 33.68
CA TYR A 42 -5.26 4.41 32.51
C TYR A 42 -5.08 3.07 31.82
N HIS A 43 -4.99 3.08 30.49
CA HIS A 43 -4.68 1.89 29.68
C HIS A 43 -3.22 1.89 29.24
N LEU A 44 -2.62 0.69 29.15
CA LEU A 44 -1.22 0.52 28.71
C LEU A 44 -1.03 0.73 27.19
N GLY A 45 -2.13 0.69 26.40
CA GLY A 45 -2.16 0.86 24.97
C GLY A 45 -3.37 1.69 24.53
N PHE A 46 -3.77 1.55 23.26
CA PHE A 46 -4.98 2.17 22.73
C PHE A 46 -6.22 1.48 23.30
N ALA A 47 -7.03 2.19 24.07
CA ALA A 47 -8.08 1.61 24.89
C ALA A 47 -9.43 1.49 24.18
N SER A 48 -9.69 2.33 23.18
CA SER A 48 -10.99 2.43 22.54
C SER A 48 -11.30 1.21 21.70
N LYS A 49 -12.38 0.48 22.05
CA LYS A 49 -12.89 -0.64 21.24
C LYS A 49 -13.37 -0.20 19.85
N ASP A 50 -13.72 1.08 19.70
CA ASP A 50 -14.19 1.68 18.46
C ASP A 50 -13.04 2.30 17.65
N PHE A 51 -11.79 2.05 18.04
CA PHE A 51 -10.58 2.60 17.41
C PHE A 51 -10.48 4.12 17.39
N ALA A 52 -11.32 4.86 18.12
CA ALA A 52 -11.35 6.32 18.10
C ALA A 52 -9.98 6.95 18.45
N ASP A 53 -9.22 6.36 19.39
CA ASP A 53 -7.88 6.83 19.75
C ASP A 53 -6.88 6.64 18.61
N VAL A 54 -7.07 5.63 17.78
CA VAL A 54 -6.21 5.30 16.64
C VAL A 54 -6.63 6.14 15.43
N GLU A 55 -7.94 6.32 15.22
CA GLU A 55 -8.50 7.19 14.16
C GLU A 55 -8.05 8.65 14.33
N ALA A 56 -7.90 9.13 15.57
CA ALA A 56 -7.34 10.46 15.84
C ALA A 56 -5.92 10.64 15.30
N LEU A 57 -5.18 9.54 15.09
CA LEU A 57 -3.86 9.53 14.47
C LEU A 57 -3.90 9.38 12.94
N GLY A 58 -5.07 9.24 12.35
CA GLY A 58 -5.27 9.01 10.91
C GLY A 58 -4.60 10.07 10.03
N ILE A 59 -4.62 11.35 10.45
CA ILE A 59 -3.94 12.42 9.73
C ILE A 59 -2.42 12.19 9.63
N LEU A 60 -1.79 11.60 10.64
CA LEU A 60 -0.37 11.25 10.60
C LEU A 60 -0.11 10.12 9.60
N SER A 61 -1.04 9.17 9.50
CA SER A 61 -0.99 8.10 8.51
C SER A 61 -1.15 8.63 7.09
N GLU A 62 -2.07 9.55 6.85
CA GLU A 62 -2.24 10.21 5.54
C GLU A 62 -0.99 10.99 5.11
N ILE A 63 -0.40 11.75 6.04
CA ILE A 63 0.83 12.49 5.79
C ILE A 63 1.98 11.52 5.48
N ALA A 64 2.13 10.46 6.27
CA ALA A 64 3.18 9.46 6.04
C ALA A 64 3.01 8.77 4.69
N LEU A 65 1.78 8.42 4.29
CA LEU A 65 1.46 7.91 2.96
C LEU A 65 1.81 8.91 1.86
N GLY A 66 1.55 10.21 2.06
CA GLY A 66 1.94 11.27 1.14
C GLY A 66 3.46 11.30 0.91
N PHE A 67 4.26 11.19 1.97
CA PHE A 67 5.73 11.10 1.86
C PHE A 67 6.20 9.82 1.18
N ILE A 68 5.55 8.68 1.45
CA ILE A 68 5.84 7.42 0.77
C ILE A 68 5.57 7.57 -0.73
N ALA A 69 4.42 8.11 -1.10
CA ALA A 69 4.02 8.31 -2.49
C ALA A 69 4.96 9.28 -3.22
N PHE A 70 5.29 10.42 -2.60
CA PHE A 70 6.27 11.36 -3.12
C PHE A 70 7.63 10.70 -3.36
N SER A 71 8.09 9.88 -2.41
CA SER A 71 9.31 9.10 -2.51
C SER A 71 9.28 8.08 -3.65
N ILE A 72 8.18 7.35 -3.82
CA ILE A 72 7.99 6.42 -4.94
C ILE A 72 8.04 7.20 -6.25
N GLY A 73 7.33 8.33 -6.33
CA GLY A 73 7.35 9.20 -7.49
C GLY A 73 8.75 9.66 -7.87
N SER A 74 9.60 9.95 -6.89
CA SER A 74 10.98 10.39 -7.15
C SER A 74 11.91 9.31 -7.72
N GLU A 75 11.53 8.04 -7.66
CA GLU A 75 12.26 6.95 -8.32
C GLU A 75 11.89 6.84 -9.83
N PHE A 76 10.85 7.57 -10.29
CA PHE A 76 10.41 7.58 -11.69
C PHE A 76 11.26 8.53 -12.54
N LYS A 77 12.50 8.14 -12.83
CA LYS A 77 13.31 8.89 -13.78
C LYS A 77 12.85 8.60 -15.21
N MET A 78 12.50 9.65 -15.94
CA MET A 78 11.98 9.56 -17.32
C MET A 78 12.96 8.86 -18.27
N SER A 79 14.27 8.96 -18.00
CA SER A 79 15.32 8.24 -18.74
C SER A 79 15.14 6.72 -18.67
N ASP A 80 14.77 6.20 -17.50
CA ASP A 80 14.63 4.77 -17.25
C ASP A 80 13.26 4.27 -17.68
N LEU A 81 12.22 5.10 -17.49
CA LEU A 81 10.87 4.82 -17.96
C LEU A 81 10.78 4.71 -19.49
N LYS A 82 11.56 5.49 -20.25
CA LYS A 82 11.62 5.36 -21.71
C LYS A 82 12.16 4.01 -22.17
N LYS A 83 13.02 3.35 -21.38
CA LYS A 83 13.60 2.04 -21.72
C LYS A 83 12.67 0.88 -21.35
N THR A 84 12.00 0.96 -20.21
CA THR A 84 11.23 -0.15 -19.60
C THR A 84 9.73 0.08 -19.54
N GLY A 85 9.24 1.30 -19.78
CA GLY A 85 7.86 1.73 -19.52
C GLY A 85 6.78 0.88 -20.19
N LYS A 86 7.01 0.43 -21.44
CA LYS A 86 6.04 -0.47 -22.12
C LYS A 86 5.90 -1.81 -21.40
N LYS A 87 7.02 -2.38 -20.92
CA LYS A 87 7.00 -3.64 -20.17
C LYS A 87 6.31 -3.45 -18.82
N VAL A 88 6.65 -2.38 -18.10
CA VAL A 88 6.03 -2.00 -16.82
C VAL A 88 4.52 -1.84 -16.97
N ALA A 89 4.07 -1.10 -17.99
CA ALA A 89 2.65 -0.86 -18.22
C ALA A 89 1.90 -2.16 -18.50
N ILE A 90 2.41 -3.02 -19.40
CA ILE A 90 1.77 -4.30 -19.73
C ILE A 90 1.75 -5.22 -18.51
N VAL A 91 2.88 -5.39 -17.84
CA VAL A 91 2.98 -6.30 -16.69
C VAL A 91 2.10 -5.79 -15.54
N GLY A 92 2.15 -4.49 -15.21
CA GLY A 92 1.34 -3.88 -14.16
C GLY A 92 -0.16 -4.04 -14.42
N CYS A 93 -0.64 -3.68 -15.61
CA CYS A 93 -2.06 -3.82 -15.94
C CYS A 93 -2.52 -5.30 -15.96
N VAL A 94 -1.77 -6.17 -16.65
CA VAL A 94 -2.18 -7.59 -16.81
C VAL A 94 -2.21 -8.30 -15.47
N GLN A 95 -1.20 -8.13 -14.61
CA GLN A 95 -1.18 -8.81 -13.32
C GLN A 95 -2.31 -8.34 -12.40
N ALA A 96 -2.67 -7.04 -12.43
CA ALA A 96 -3.77 -6.50 -11.63
C ALA A 96 -5.14 -7.07 -12.07
N VAL A 97 -5.38 -7.07 -13.39
CA VAL A 97 -6.61 -7.64 -13.98
C VAL A 97 -6.71 -9.15 -13.72
N VAL A 98 -5.62 -9.90 -13.90
CA VAL A 98 -5.59 -11.35 -13.64
C VAL A 98 -5.84 -11.64 -12.16
N ALA A 99 -5.22 -10.90 -11.23
CA ALA A 99 -5.46 -11.08 -9.82
C ALA A 99 -6.93 -10.84 -9.44
N SER A 100 -7.53 -9.75 -9.95
CA SER A 100 -8.94 -9.44 -9.75
C SER A 100 -9.86 -10.54 -10.32
N ALA A 101 -9.64 -10.95 -11.56
CA ALA A 101 -10.45 -11.97 -12.22
C ALA A 101 -10.39 -13.35 -11.53
N VAL A 102 -9.19 -13.76 -11.12
CA VAL A 102 -8.96 -15.03 -10.39
C VAL A 102 -9.68 -15.03 -9.04
N VAL A 103 -9.59 -13.92 -8.28
CA VAL A 103 -10.27 -13.80 -6.99
C VAL A 103 -11.79 -13.70 -7.16
N CYS A 104 -12.28 -12.91 -8.12
CA CYS A 104 -13.72 -12.87 -8.44
C CYS A 104 -14.24 -14.27 -8.77
N GLY A 105 -13.59 -15.00 -9.67
CA GLY A 105 -14.00 -16.35 -10.06
C GLY A 105 -14.01 -17.33 -8.89
N ALA A 106 -12.97 -17.29 -8.04
CA ALA A 106 -12.88 -18.15 -6.86
C ALA A 106 -13.96 -17.84 -5.81
N LEU A 107 -14.20 -16.55 -5.52
CA LEU A 107 -15.20 -16.15 -4.52
C LEU A 107 -16.64 -16.31 -5.01
N ILE A 108 -16.90 -16.11 -6.32
CA ILE A 108 -18.19 -16.44 -6.93
C ILE A 108 -18.43 -17.94 -6.84
N GLY A 109 -17.43 -18.77 -7.16
CA GLY A 109 -17.53 -20.22 -6.98
C GLY A 109 -17.79 -20.60 -5.54
N LEU A 110 -17.09 -19.97 -4.58
CA LEU A 110 -17.29 -20.18 -3.15
C LEU A 110 -18.70 -19.76 -2.68
N HIS A 111 -19.24 -18.64 -3.20
CA HIS A 111 -20.63 -18.21 -2.92
C HIS A 111 -21.63 -19.35 -3.23
N TYR A 112 -21.59 -19.93 -4.44
CA TYR A 112 -22.50 -20.99 -4.81
C TYR A 112 -22.31 -22.28 -3.97
N VAL A 113 -21.04 -22.60 -3.64
CA VAL A 113 -20.74 -23.75 -2.77
C VAL A 113 -21.29 -23.55 -1.37
N LEU A 114 -21.07 -22.38 -0.76
CA LEU A 114 -21.58 -22.06 0.57
C LEU A 114 -23.12 -22.04 0.59
N LEU A 115 -23.75 -21.44 -0.41
CA LEU A 115 -25.21 -21.40 -0.55
C LEU A 115 -25.79 -22.82 -0.65
N ALA A 116 -25.15 -23.71 -1.43
CA ALA A 116 -25.59 -25.09 -1.58
C ALA A 116 -25.44 -25.92 -0.30
N ILE A 117 -24.39 -25.67 0.52
CA ILE A 117 -24.13 -26.43 1.74
C ILE A 117 -24.94 -25.90 2.93
N THR A 118 -25.03 -24.58 3.09
CA THR A 118 -25.63 -23.97 4.29
C THR A 118 -27.06 -23.48 4.12
N GLY A 119 -27.51 -23.30 2.87
CA GLY A 119 -28.79 -22.67 2.54
C GLY A 119 -28.84 -21.17 2.85
N ASN A 120 -27.77 -20.58 3.37
CA ASN A 120 -27.68 -19.16 3.74
C ASN A 120 -26.68 -18.41 2.84
N ASP A 121 -26.99 -17.15 2.53
CA ASP A 121 -26.08 -16.28 1.76
C ASP A 121 -25.00 -15.67 2.69
N ILE A 122 -23.98 -16.49 3.03
CA ILE A 122 -22.88 -16.10 3.91
C ILE A 122 -21.91 -15.16 3.20
N LEU A 123 -21.72 -15.34 1.89
CA LEU A 123 -20.88 -14.50 1.04
C LEU A 123 -21.74 -13.92 -0.09
N PRO A 124 -22.37 -12.76 0.09
CA PRO A 124 -23.17 -12.15 -0.96
C PRO A 124 -22.40 -11.94 -2.27
N LEU A 125 -23.02 -12.18 -3.41
CA LEU A 125 -22.38 -12.03 -4.72
C LEU A 125 -21.76 -10.64 -4.93
N PRO A 126 -22.41 -9.52 -4.55
CA PRO A 126 -21.76 -8.20 -4.59
C PRO A 126 -20.48 -8.12 -3.76
N ALA A 127 -20.44 -8.76 -2.57
CA ALA A 127 -19.24 -8.79 -1.74
C ALA A 127 -18.09 -9.54 -2.43
N ALA A 128 -18.38 -10.67 -3.11
CA ALA A 128 -17.40 -11.42 -3.86
C ALA A 128 -16.77 -10.59 -5.01
N LEU A 129 -17.57 -9.78 -5.71
CA LEU A 129 -17.09 -8.87 -6.77
C LEU A 129 -16.21 -7.75 -6.21
N ILE A 130 -16.62 -7.12 -5.11
CA ILE A 130 -15.88 -6.04 -4.46
C ILE A 130 -14.55 -6.58 -3.91
N LEU A 131 -14.54 -7.75 -3.27
CA LEU A 131 -13.32 -8.41 -2.80
C LEU A 131 -12.37 -8.70 -3.97
N GLY A 132 -12.91 -9.19 -5.09
CA GLY A 132 -12.11 -9.40 -6.30
C GLY A 132 -11.51 -8.10 -6.85
N ALA A 133 -12.23 -6.99 -6.78
CA ALA A 133 -11.71 -5.68 -7.16
C ALA A 133 -10.53 -5.26 -6.26
N ILE A 134 -10.72 -5.33 -4.94
CA ILE A 134 -9.71 -4.96 -3.95
C ILE A 134 -8.46 -5.85 -4.05
N ALA A 135 -8.58 -7.06 -4.58
CA ALA A 135 -7.45 -7.99 -4.78
C ALA A 135 -6.39 -7.48 -5.76
N SER A 136 -6.71 -6.54 -6.64
CA SER A 136 -5.75 -5.91 -7.55
C SER A 136 -4.73 -5.03 -6.83
N ALA A 137 -5.09 -4.37 -5.74
CA ALA A 137 -4.25 -3.40 -5.03
C ALA A 137 -3.01 -4.03 -4.39
N THR A 138 -1.88 -3.32 -4.46
CA THR A 138 -0.60 -3.69 -3.82
C THR A 138 -0.16 -2.59 -2.87
N ALA A 139 0.43 -2.94 -1.71
CA ALA A 139 0.91 -1.96 -0.75
C ALA A 139 2.30 -1.40 -1.13
N PRO A 140 2.41 -0.15 -1.59
CA PRO A 140 3.69 0.42 -1.98
C PRO A 140 4.62 0.64 -0.78
N ALA A 141 4.07 1.03 0.38
CA ALA A 141 4.83 1.38 1.58
C ALA A 141 5.70 0.23 2.09
N ALA A 142 5.12 -0.96 2.24
CA ALA A 142 5.83 -2.13 2.75
C ALA A 142 6.96 -2.57 1.80
N THR A 143 6.69 -2.57 0.50
CA THR A 143 7.67 -2.91 -0.54
C THR A 143 8.82 -1.92 -0.59
N LEU A 144 8.52 -0.60 -0.61
CA LEU A 144 9.53 0.46 -0.62
C LEU A 144 10.43 0.41 0.61
N MET A 145 9.86 0.17 1.80
CA MET A 145 10.65 0.07 3.04
C MET A 145 11.63 -1.10 2.99
N VAL A 146 11.26 -2.25 2.41
CA VAL A 146 12.17 -3.39 2.22
C VAL A 146 13.30 -3.01 1.24
N VAL A 147 12.95 -2.44 0.07
CA VAL A 147 13.92 -1.97 -0.93
C VAL A 147 14.94 -1.03 -0.30
N ARG A 148 14.48 -0.03 0.47
CA ARG A 148 15.36 0.96 1.13
C ARG A 148 16.17 0.36 2.28
N GLN A 149 15.56 -0.46 3.14
CA GLN A 149 16.24 -1.08 4.27
C GLN A 149 17.43 -1.93 3.84
N TYR A 150 17.26 -2.70 2.75
CA TYR A 150 18.29 -3.59 2.23
C TYR A 150 19.11 -2.98 1.10
N LYS A 151 18.82 -1.72 0.71
CA LYS A 151 19.46 -1.00 -0.39
C LYS A 151 19.44 -1.83 -1.68
N SER A 152 18.28 -2.42 -1.97
CA SER A 152 18.08 -3.26 -3.14
C SER A 152 18.29 -2.45 -4.41
N LYS A 153 19.05 -3.00 -5.35
CA LYS A 153 19.33 -2.41 -6.67
C LYS A 153 19.47 -3.52 -7.69
N GLY A 154 18.74 -3.41 -8.77
CA GLY A 154 18.82 -4.37 -9.87
C GLY A 154 17.54 -4.40 -10.71
N PRO A 155 17.53 -5.24 -11.76
CA PRO A 155 16.45 -5.26 -12.74
C PRO A 155 15.07 -5.54 -12.17
N LEU A 156 14.97 -6.35 -11.11
CA LEU A 156 13.70 -6.64 -10.45
C LEU A 156 13.20 -5.40 -9.67
N THR A 157 14.08 -4.73 -8.93
CA THR A 157 13.76 -3.52 -8.18
C THR A 157 13.32 -2.39 -9.11
N ASP A 158 14.01 -2.21 -10.24
CA ASP A 158 13.74 -1.16 -11.23
C ASP A 158 12.37 -1.35 -11.91
N MET A 159 11.89 -2.59 -12.03
CA MET A 159 10.53 -2.88 -12.51
C MET A 159 9.49 -2.84 -11.40
N LEU A 160 9.83 -3.25 -10.19
CA LEU A 160 8.91 -3.41 -9.08
C LEU A 160 8.26 -2.08 -8.67
N LEU A 161 9.06 -1.05 -8.42
CA LEU A 161 8.56 0.23 -7.92
C LEU A 161 7.57 0.90 -8.89
N PRO A 162 7.87 1.00 -10.20
CA PRO A 162 6.91 1.51 -11.18
C PRO A 162 5.62 0.68 -11.29
N ILE A 163 5.71 -0.66 -11.21
CA ILE A 163 4.53 -1.52 -11.27
C ILE A 163 3.64 -1.29 -10.05
N VAL A 164 4.21 -1.24 -8.84
CA VAL A 164 3.46 -1.01 -7.61
C VAL A 164 2.70 0.32 -7.66
N ALA A 165 3.33 1.36 -8.20
CA ALA A 165 2.67 2.66 -8.34
C ALA A 165 1.55 2.65 -9.41
N LEU A 166 1.74 1.91 -10.51
CA LEU A 166 0.71 1.74 -11.53
C LEU A 166 -0.49 0.92 -11.01
N ASP A 167 -0.22 -0.04 -10.11
CA ASP A 167 -1.26 -0.86 -9.47
C ASP A 167 -2.32 -0.04 -8.74
N ASP A 168 -1.95 1.09 -8.17
CA ASP A 168 -2.90 1.94 -7.45
C ASP A 168 -3.92 2.54 -8.43
N ALA A 169 -3.47 3.08 -9.57
CA ALA A 169 -4.36 3.64 -10.58
C ALA A 169 -5.24 2.55 -11.23
N VAL A 170 -4.64 1.43 -11.63
CA VAL A 170 -5.37 0.30 -12.23
C VAL A 170 -6.34 -0.33 -11.24
N GLY A 171 -5.91 -0.48 -9.99
CA GLY A 171 -6.74 -1.01 -8.90
C GLY A 171 -7.96 -0.16 -8.62
N LEU A 172 -7.83 1.16 -8.58
CA LEU A 172 -8.95 2.09 -8.41
C LEU A 172 -9.95 1.99 -9.56
N MET A 173 -9.47 1.87 -10.81
CA MET A 173 -10.36 1.69 -11.97
C MET A 173 -11.13 0.37 -11.90
N ILE A 174 -10.44 -0.75 -11.60
CA ILE A 174 -11.08 -2.06 -11.44
C ILE A 174 -12.11 -2.01 -10.30
N PHE A 175 -11.75 -1.38 -9.19
CA PHE A 175 -12.63 -1.23 -8.03
C PHE A 175 -13.90 -0.44 -8.38
N ALA A 176 -13.78 0.70 -9.05
CA ALA A 176 -14.93 1.50 -9.45
C ALA A 176 -15.89 0.73 -10.36
N ILE A 177 -15.36 0.01 -11.35
CA ILE A 177 -16.15 -0.79 -12.28
C ILE A 177 -16.89 -1.91 -11.55
N LEU A 178 -16.18 -2.72 -10.76
CA LEU A 178 -16.77 -3.87 -10.07
C LEU A 178 -17.71 -3.45 -8.92
N MET A 179 -17.42 -2.34 -8.24
CA MET A 179 -18.32 -1.77 -7.24
C MET A 179 -19.63 -1.29 -7.89
N GLY A 180 -19.56 -0.65 -9.06
CA GLY A 180 -20.74 -0.26 -9.82
C GLY A 180 -21.57 -1.46 -10.25
N ILE A 181 -20.95 -2.55 -10.71
CA ILE A 181 -21.62 -3.81 -11.04
C ILE A 181 -22.26 -4.42 -9.77
N ALA A 182 -21.54 -4.42 -8.64
CA ALA A 182 -22.05 -4.94 -7.38
C ALA A 182 -23.29 -4.17 -6.88
N LYS A 183 -23.32 -2.84 -7.02
CA LYS A 183 -24.50 -2.01 -6.74
C LYS A 183 -25.68 -2.34 -7.64
N ALA A 184 -25.43 -2.52 -8.94
CA ALA A 184 -26.47 -2.90 -9.90
C ALA A 184 -27.11 -4.25 -9.57
N ILE A 185 -26.34 -5.23 -9.13
CA ILE A 185 -26.82 -6.54 -8.66
C ILE A 185 -27.59 -6.39 -7.34
N GLY A 186 -27.18 -5.49 -6.47
CA GLY A 186 -27.84 -5.20 -5.19
C GLY A 186 -29.17 -4.42 -5.31
N GLY A 187 -29.65 -4.15 -6.53
CA GLY A 187 -30.94 -3.47 -6.80
C GLY A 187 -30.81 -1.97 -7.09
N GLY A 188 -29.60 -1.45 -7.26
CA GLY A 188 -29.34 -0.07 -7.66
C GLY A 188 -29.50 0.15 -9.16
N THR A 189 -29.80 1.39 -9.55
CA THR A 189 -29.69 1.78 -10.96
C THR A 189 -28.25 2.07 -11.32
N PRO A 190 -27.64 1.38 -12.30
CA PRO A 190 -26.25 1.64 -12.67
C PRO A 190 -26.13 3.04 -13.29
N ASN A 191 -25.34 3.89 -12.67
CA ASN A 191 -24.96 5.18 -13.22
C ASN A 191 -23.57 5.07 -13.85
N VAL A 192 -23.51 5.02 -15.18
CA VAL A 192 -22.27 4.89 -15.95
C VAL A 192 -21.29 6.05 -15.62
N THR A 193 -21.81 7.24 -15.31
CA THR A 193 -21.00 8.41 -14.96
C THR A 193 -20.22 8.16 -13.66
N SER A 194 -20.88 7.72 -12.60
CA SER A 194 -20.21 7.46 -11.31
C SER A 194 -19.32 6.22 -11.35
N ILE A 195 -19.60 5.25 -12.23
CA ILE A 195 -18.82 4.02 -12.33
C ILE A 195 -17.50 4.20 -13.10
N VAL A 196 -17.52 5.00 -14.16
CA VAL A 196 -16.37 5.09 -15.10
C VAL A 196 -15.80 6.50 -15.15
N VAL A 197 -16.65 7.51 -15.25
CA VAL A 197 -16.21 8.90 -15.50
C VAL A 197 -15.59 9.52 -14.26
N GLU A 198 -16.20 9.37 -13.08
CA GLU A 198 -15.68 9.96 -11.84
C GLU A 198 -14.28 9.44 -11.47
N PRO A 199 -13.99 8.12 -11.45
CA PRO A 199 -12.65 7.63 -11.18
C PRO A 199 -11.62 8.06 -12.22
N LEU A 200 -12.03 8.14 -13.49
CA LEU A 200 -11.12 8.61 -14.54
C LEU A 200 -10.77 10.08 -14.35
N ILE A 201 -11.77 10.91 -14.01
CA ILE A 201 -11.56 12.32 -13.66
C ILE A 201 -10.67 12.45 -12.43
N GLU A 202 -10.91 11.66 -11.38
CA GLU A 202 -10.10 11.64 -10.16
C GLU A 202 -8.62 11.34 -10.47
N ILE A 203 -8.35 10.32 -11.28
CA ILE A 203 -6.98 9.95 -11.68
C ILE A 203 -6.34 11.10 -12.47
N VAL A 204 -7.01 11.59 -13.51
CA VAL A 204 -6.47 12.67 -14.36
C VAL A 204 -6.26 13.96 -13.57
N ALA A 205 -7.23 14.37 -12.76
CA ALA A 205 -7.14 15.56 -11.92
C ALA A 205 -6.00 15.45 -10.89
N SER A 206 -5.86 14.29 -10.24
CA SER A 206 -4.78 14.01 -9.28
C SER A 206 -3.41 14.13 -9.95
N LEU A 207 -3.24 13.55 -11.13
CA LEU A 207 -1.99 13.63 -11.88
C LEU A 207 -1.68 15.07 -12.34
N LEU A 208 -2.69 15.83 -12.81
CA LEU A 208 -2.51 17.22 -13.24
C LEU A 208 -2.13 18.13 -12.05
N ILE A 209 -2.82 18.01 -10.92
CA ILE A 209 -2.51 18.80 -9.72
C ILE A 209 -1.13 18.42 -9.18
N GLY A 210 -0.80 17.11 -9.12
CA GLY A 210 0.51 16.64 -8.72
C GLY A 210 1.63 17.18 -9.62
N ALA A 211 1.41 17.18 -10.94
CA ALA A 211 2.36 17.74 -11.90
C ALA A 211 2.55 19.24 -11.69
N LEU A 212 1.47 19.99 -11.52
CA LEU A 212 1.53 21.43 -11.26
C LEU A 212 2.30 21.75 -9.97
N LEU A 213 1.98 21.04 -8.87
CA LEU A 213 2.67 21.23 -7.60
C LEU A 213 4.14 20.84 -7.68
N GLY A 214 4.49 19.78 -8.41
CA GLY A 214 5.86 19.37 -8.65
C GLY A 214 6.66 20.40 -9.47
N LEU A 215 6.05 21.03 -10.48
CA LEU A 215 6.66 22.13 -11.22
C LEU A 215 6.89 23.35 -10.34
N ILE A 216 5.88 23.76 -9.56
CA ILE A 216 6.00 24.90 -8.65
C ILE A 216 7.11 24.63 -7.61
N LEU A 217 7.15 23.43 -7.03
CA LEU A 217 8.20 23.04 -6.09
C LEU A 217 9.59 23.16 -6.74
N SER A 218 9.75 22.66 -7.97
CA SER A 218 11.03 22.69 -8.70
C SER A 218 11.48 24.11 -9.03
N GLU A 219 10.55 25.03 -9.33
CA GLU A 219 10.89 26.43 -9.57
C GLU A 219 11.22 27.19 -8.28
N LEU A 220 10.44 26.98 -7.23
CA LEU A 220 10.68 27.62 -5.95
C LEU A 220 11.98 27.16 -5.30
N GLU A 221 12.36 25.91 -5.53
CA GLU A 221 13.62 25.35 -5.01
C GLU A 221 14.84 26.13 -5.50
N LYS A 222 14.83 26.63 -6.72
CA LYS A 222 15.91 27.44 -7.31
C LYS A 222 16.15 28.76 -6.57
N LEU A 223 15.15 29.27 -5.85
CA LEU A 223 15.25 30.51 -5.06
C LEU A 223 16.03 30.31 -3.75
N PHE A 224 16.21 29.08 -3.29
CA PHE A 224 16.84 28.77 -2.03
C PHE A 224 18.21 28.11 -2.26
N HIS A 225 19.25 28.59 -1.58
CA HIS A 225 20.61 28.07 -1.67
C HIS A 225 20.97 27.15 -0.47
N SER A 226 20.23 27.31 0.63
CA SER A 226 20.47 26.49 1.84
C SER A 226 19.76 25.15 1.75
N ASN A 227 20.49 24.05 1.94
CA ASN A 227 19.94 22.70 1.96
C ASN A 227 18.83 22.51 3.02
N SER A 228 18.89 23.24 4.13
CA SER A 228 17.84 23.20 5.15
C SER A 228 16.53 23.83 4.67
N ASN A 229 16.62 24.97 3.98
CA ASN A 229 15.45 25.66 3.43
C ASN A 229 14.82 24.85 2.29
N ARG A 230 15.63 24.26 1.42
CA ARG A 230 15.19 23.36 0.34
C ARG A 230 14.46 22.14 0.90
N LEU A 231 15.03 21.50 1.93
CA LEU A 231 14.37 20.38 2.61
C LEU A 231 13.03 20.81 3.24
N SER A 232 12.99 21.97 3.90
CA SER A 232 11.76 22.49 4.50
C SER A 232 10.70 22.75 3.41
N LEU A 233 11.11 23.23 2.24
CA LEU A 233 10.23 23.46 1.10
C LEU A 233 9.63 22.13 0.61
N VAL A 234 10.44 21.10 0.39
CA VAL A 234 9.96 19.76 -0.02
C VAL A 234 8.94 19.22 0.99
N ILE A 235 9.27 19.31 2.29
CA ILE A 235 8.38 18.86 3.36
C ILE A 235 7.06 19.64 3.31
N ALA A 236 7.10 20.97 3.22
CA ALA A 236 5.92 21.82 3.15
C ALA A 236 5.04 21.49 1.94
N PHE A 237 5.65 21.21 0.77
CA PHE A 237 4.89 20.85 -0.42
C PHE A 237 4.18 19.51 -0.31
N VAL A 238 4.78 18.51 0.33
CA VAL A 238 4.08 17.24 0.61
C VAL A 238 2.89 17.48 1.54
N PHE A 239 3.04 18.28 2.60
CA PHE A 239 1.91 18.66 3.47
C PHE A 239 0.81 19.41 2.72
N ILE A 240 1.17 20.38 1.87
CA ILE A 240 0.22 21.14 1.04
C ILE A 240 -0.51 20.18 0.09
N THR A 241 0.21 19.26 -0.54
CA THR A 241 -0.38 18.28 -1.47
C THR A 241 -1.40 17.40 -0.75
N VAL A 242 -1.05 16.86 0.42
CA VAL A 242 -1.98 16.07 1.25
C VAL A 242 -3.19 16.91 1.67
N ALA A 243 -2.97 18.17 2.11
CA ALA A 243 -4.06 19.07 2.50
C ALA A 243 -5.02 19.38 1.35
N ILE A 244 -4.50 19.62 0.15
CA ILE A 244 -5.34 19.88 -1.05
C ILE A 244 -6.18 18.64 -1.38
N THR A 245 -5.60 17.44 -1.29
CA THR A 245 -6.33 16.19 -1.60
C THR A 245 -7.34 15.80 -0.52
N ALA A 246 -7.18 16.32 0.70
CA ALA A 246 -8.18 16.16 1.77
C ALA A 246 -9.47 16.99 1.55
N LEU A 247 -9.51 17.89 0.56
CA LEU A 247 -10.71 18.66 0.19
C LEU A 247 -11.71 17.73 -0.53
N LYS A 248 -12.60 17.10 0.23
CA LYS A 248 -13.50 16.02 -0.26
C LYS A 248 -14.78 16.49 -0.94
N ASN A 249 -15.14 17.80 -0.96
CA ASN A 249 -16.46 18.28 -1.34
C ASN A 249 -16.46 19.17 -2.59
N ILE A 250 -15.77 18.77 -3.65
CA ILE A 250 -15.80 19.51 -4.90
C ILE A 250 -16.80 18.85 -5.85
N HIS A 251 -17.92 19.54 -6.10
CA HIS A 251 -18.93 19.13 -7.07
C HIS A 251 -18.95 20.12 -8.23
N ILE A 252 -18.69 19.65 -9.44
CA ILE A 252 -18.77 20.46 -10.66
C ILE A 252 -19.73 19.78 -11.63
N GLY A 253 -20.83 20.45 -11.98
CA GLY A 253 -21.79 19.95 -12.98
C GLY A 253 -22.47 18.63 -12.60
N GLY A 254 -22.64 18.33 -11.29
CA GLY A 254 -23.25 17.09 -10.80
C GLY A 254 -22.33 15.89 -10.76
N VAL A 255 -21.02 16.08 -11.06
CA VAL A 255 -19.98 15.05 -10.93
C VAL A 255 -19.17 15.35 -9.68
N HIS A 256 -18.97 14.33 -8.86
CA HIS A 256 -18.08 14.40 -7.69
C HIS A 256 -16.62 14.34 -8.16
N ILE A 257 -15.83 15.33 -7.79
CA ILE A 257 -14.39 15.36 -8.06
C ILE A 257 -13.65 15.11 -6.76
N GLY A 258 -13.14 13.89 -6.59
CA GLY A 258 -12.18 13.53 -5.56
C GLY A 258 -10.74 13.68 -6.05
N PHE A 259 -9.78 13.65 -5.13
CA PHE A 259 -8.36 13.60 -5.45
C PHE A 259 -7.70 12.47 -4.67
N SER A 260 -6.97 11.63 -5.37
CA SER A 260 -6.13 10.61 -4.74
C SER A 260 -4.86 11.24 -4.20
N SER A 261 -4.71 11.30 -2.87
CA SER A 261 -3.51 11.81 -2.20
C SER A 261 -2.26 11.09 -2.68
N LEU A 262 -2.36 9.78 -2.85
CA LEU A 262 -1.26 8.92 -3.28
C LEU A 262 -0.79 9.26 -4.70
N LEU A 263 -1.71 9.35 -5.67
CA LEU A 263 -1.39 9.69 -7.06
C LEU A 263 -0.86 11.12 -7.19
N THR A 264 -1.44 12.07 -6.44
CA THR A 264 -1.04 13.47 -6.48
C THR A 264 0.37 13.66 -5.92
N CYS A 265 0.68 13.08 -4.74
CA CYS A 265 2.02 13.14 -4.16
C CYS A 265 3.05 12.39 -5.01
N MET A 266 2.70 11.24 -5.57
CA MET A 266 3.56 10.49 -6.46
C MET A 266 3.91 11.29 -7.71
N MET A 267 2.93 11.91 -8.36
CA MET A 267 3.18 12.72 -9.56
C MET A 267 4.01 13.97 -9.23
N CYS A 268 3.76 14.60 -8.07
CA CYS A 268 4.58 15.70 -7.56
C CYS A 268 6.06 15.28 -7.43
N GLY A 269 6.33 14.12 -6.82
CA GLY A 269 7.69 13.55 -6.72
C GLY A 269 8.30 13.20 -8.08
N THR A 270 7.49 12.66 -9.00
CA THR A 270 7.93 12.33 -10.37
C THR A 270 8.38 13.58 -11.13
N ILE A 271 7.60 14.67 -11.09
CA ILE A 271 7.99 15.92 -11.74
C ILE A 271 9.21 16.51 -11.08
N PHE A 272 9.24 16.55 -9.75
CA PHE A 272 10.38 17.08 -8.98
C PHE A 272 11.69 16.38 -9.33
N CYS A 273 11.72 15.04 -9.39
CA CYS A 273 12.95 14.30 -9.71
C CYS A 273 13.44 14.44 -11.15
N ASN A 274 12.53 14.83 -12.08
CA ASN A 274 12.90 14.99 -13.49
C ASN A 274 13.21 16.45 -13.89
N VAL A 275 12.77 17.43 -13.11
CA VAL A 275 12.96 18.86 -13.39
C VAL A 275 14.02 19.50 -12.50
N CYS A 276 14.14 19.06 -11.22
CA CYS A 276 15.08 19.63 -10.27
C CYS A 276 16.42 18.87 -10.30
N GLU A 277 17.51 19.59 -10.57
CA GLU A 277 18.87 19.00 -10.66
C GLU A 277 19.38 18.46 -9.32
N CYS A 278 18.97 19.03 -8.19
CA CYS A 278 19.39 18.62 -6.85
C CYS A 278 18.42 17.62 -6.17
N SER A 279 17.46 17.08 -6.92
CA SER A 279 16.43 16.18 -6.40
C SER A 279 16.99 14.99 -5.63
N ASP A 280 18.05 14.33 -6.12
CA ASP A 280 18.65 13.16 -5.48
C ASP A 280 19.21 13.49 -4.07
N GLU A 281 19.84 14.67 -3.90
CA GLU A 281 20.32 15.12 -2.60
C GLU A 281 19.16 15.44 -1.65
N MET A 282 18.14 16.15 -2.14
CA MET A 282 16.97 16.53 -1.35
C MET A 282 16.18 15.29 -0.91
N MET A 283 16.01 14.32 -1.81
CA MET A 283 15.34 13.07 -1.48
C MET A 283 16.09 12.27 -0.41
N SER A 284 17.42 12.19 -0.50
CA SER A 284 18.23 11.53 0.52
C SER A 284 18.08 12.18 1.91
N ARG A 285 17.93 13.52 1.96
CA ARG A 285 17.68 14.26 3.20
C ARG A 285 16.25 14.09 3.71
N ALA A 286 15.26 14.16 2.81
CA ALA A 286 13.86 13.92 3.13
C ALA A 286 13.64 12.52 3.71
N ASP A 287 14.28 11.50 3.17
CA ASP A 287 14.27 10.14 3.70
C ASP A 287 14.78 10.03 5.15
N GLY A 288 15.80 10.83 5.49
CA GLY A 288 16.30 10.91 6.88
C GLY A 288 15.25 11.46 7.83
N TRP A 289 14.52 12.49 7.40
CA TRP A 289 13.52 13.18 8.20
C TRP A 289 12.21 12.39 8.32
N THR A 290 11.78 11.69 7.27
CA THR A 290 10.51 10.95 7.23
C THR A 290 10.52 9.64 8.03
N LYS A 291 11.69 9.11 8.41
CA LYS A 291 11.79 7.85 9.17
C LYS A 291 10.87 7.75 10.39
N PRO A 292 10.76 8.76 11.28
CA PRO A 292 9.86 8.70 12.43
C PRO A 292 8.37 8.59 12.01
N LEU A 293 7.97 9.30 10.94
CA LEU A 293 6.60 9.25 10.41
C LEU A 293 6.28 7.86 9.86
N LEU A 294 7.23 7.24 9.14
CA LEU A 294 7.06 5.88 8.62
C LEU A 294 6.93 4.85 9.75
N ILE A 295 7.72 4.99 10.83
CA ILE A 295 7.59 4.11 12.01
C ILE A 295 6.21 4.28 12.65
N LEU A 296 5.74 5.53 12.82
CA LEU A 296 4.42 5.82 13.37
C LEU A 296 3.32 5.23 12.47
N PHE A 297 3.41 5.44 11.15
CA PHE A 297 2.47 4.89 10.19
C PHE A 297 2.29 3.37 10.35
N PHE A 298 3.39 2.60 10.36
CA PHE A 298 3.29 1.16 10.48
C PHE A 298 2.84 0.70 11.86
N VAL A 299 3.18 1.43 12.93
CA VAL A 299 2.68 1.13 14.28
C VAL A 299 1.18 1.43 14.39
N VAL A 300 0.71 2.55 13.82
CA VAL A 300 -0.72 2.89 13.79
C VAL A 300 -1.48 1.88 12.94
N SER A 301 -0.99 1.56 11.72
CA SER A 301 -1.59 0.53 10.88
C SER A 301 -1.71 -0.83 11.59
N GLY A 302 -0.67 -1.21 12.36
CA GLY A 302 -0.75 -2.43 13.18
C GLY A 302 -1.76 -2.34 14.31
N ALA A 303 -1.94 -1.16 14.92
CA ALA A 303 -2.91 -0.96 16.00
C ALA A 303 -4.37 -0.92 15.51
N GLU A 304 -4.58 -0.56 14.25
CA GLU A 304 -5.89 -0.58 13.57
C GLU A 304 -6.38 -1.99 13.23
N LEU A 305 -5.50 -3.00 13.32
CA LEU A 305 -5.86 -4.36 12.96
C LEU A 305 -6.81 -4.96 13.99
N ASP A 306 -8.00 -5.31 13.53
CA ASP A 306 -9.05 -5.92 14.33
C ASP A 306 -8.85 -7.43 14.45
N LEU A 307 -8.36 -7.88 15.60
CA LEU A 307 -8.16 -9.31 15.87
C LEU A 307 -9.47 -10.08 16.12
N SER A 308 -10.61 -9.41 16.29
CA SER A 308 -11.91 -10.07 16.47
C SER A 308 -12.35 -10.86 15.22
N VAL A 309 -11.76 -10.52 14.06
CA VAL A 309 -11.98 -11.23 12.79
C VAL A 309 -11.69 -12.73 12.90
N PHE A 310 -10.75 -13.14 13.78
CA PHE A 310 -10.43 -14.55 14.02
C PHE A 310 -11.51 -15.33 14.79
N LEU A 311 -12.54 -14.65 15.30
CA LEU A 311 -13.64 -15.31 16.01
C LEU A 311 -14.72 -15.86 15.07
N ASN A 312 -14.78 -15.39 13.81
CA ASN A 312 -15.79 -15.85 12.84
C ASN A 312 -15.18 -16.86 11.85
N PRO A 313 -15.53 -18.16 11.95
CA PRO A 313 -14.94 -19.20 11.11
C PRO A 313 -15.22 -19.03 9.61
N TRP A 314 -16.37 -18.44 9.24
CA TRP A 314 -16.70 -18.17 7.85
C TRP A 314 -15.83 -17.06 7.26
N CYS A 315 -15.58 -16.02 8.02
CA CYS A 315 -14.67 -14.94 7.61
C CYS A 315 -13.24 -15.46 7.43
N ILE A 316 -12.78 -16.35 8.30
CA ILE A 316 -11.48 -17.01 8.14
C ILE A 316 -11.43 -17.83 6.87
N LEU A 317 -12.45 -18.66 6.61
CA LEU A 317 -12.51 -19.48 5.39
C LEU A 317 -12.46 -18.61 4.13
N ILE A 318 -13.33 -17.61 4.05
CA ILE A 318 -13.36 -16.67 2.90
C ILE A 318 -12.03 -15.93 2.78
N GLY A 319 -11.46 -15.48 3.90
CA GLY A 319 -10.17 -14.80 3.94
C GLY A 319 -9.01 -15.67 3.48
N VAL A 320 -8.96 -16.94 3.88
CA VAL A 320 -7.95 -17.90 3.41
C VAL A 320 -8.08 -18.13 1.90
N VAL A 321 -9.30 -18.35 1.40
CA VAL A 321 -9.54 -18.48 -0.04
C VAL A 321 -9.11 -17.21 -0.77
N TYR A 322 -9.47 -16.03 -0.26
CA TYR A 322 -9.04 -14.75 -0.82
C TYR A 322 -7.51 -14.65 -0.91
N ILE A 323 -6.79 -14.93 0.18
CA ILE A 323 -5.32 -14.86 0.24
C ILE A 323 -4.68 -15.82 -0.77
N LEU A 324 -5.16 -17.07 -0.83
CA LEU A 324 -4.60 -18.09 -1.72
C LEU A 324 -4.80 -17.71 -3.19
N PHE A 325 -6.01 -17.35 -3.58
CA PHE A 325 -6.33 -17.02 -4.97
C PHE A 325 -5.75 -15.67 -5.39
N ARG A 326 -5.68 -14.68 -4.49
CA ARG A 326 -4.97 -13.43 -4.75
C ARG A 326 -3.47 -13.65 -4.94
N SER A 327 -2.85 -14.44 -4.07
CA SER A 327 -1.43 -14.76 -4.21
C SER A 327 -1.14 -15.50 -5.52
N ALA A 328 -1.98 -16.46 -5.88
CA ALA A 328 -1.88 -17.16 -7.16
C ALA A 328 -2.10 -16.21 -8.36
N GLY A 329 -3.14 -15.37 -8.33
CA GLY A 329 -3.44 -14.40 -9.37
C GLY A 329 -2.31 -13.39 -9.61
N LYS A 330 -1.78 -12.80 -8.53
CA LYS A 330 -0.62 -11.89 -8.59
C LYS A 330 0.62 -12.60 -9.14
N TYR A 331 0.94 -13.77 -8.61
CA TYR A 331 2.11 -14.53 -9.04
C TYR A 331 2.04 -14.95 -10.50
N PHE A 332 0.97 -15.62 -10.91
CA PHE A 332 0.82 -16.09 -12.27
C PHE A 332 0.58 -14.95 -13.26
N GLY A 333 -0.18 -13.91 -12.87
CA GLY A 333 -0.39 -12.73 -13.69
C GLY A 333 0.92 -12.02 -14.02
N ALA A 334 1.76 -11.78 -13.01
CA ALA A 334 3.08 -11.18 -13.18
C ALA A 334 4.03 -12.10 -13.97
N ARG A 335 4.02 -13.41 -13.70
CA ARG A 335 4.87 -14.39 -14.36
C ARG A 335 4.58 -14.45 -15.86
N TYR A 336 3.33 -14.67 -16.24
CA TYR A 336 2.95 -14.80 -17.66
C TYR A 336 3.14 -13.49 -18.43
N SER A 337 2.75 -12.35 -17.86
CA SER A 337 2.93 -11.05 -18.52
C SER A 337 4.41 -10.67 -18.66
N SER A 338 5.25 -10.99 -17.69
CA SER A 338 6.70 -10.79 -17.75
C SER A 338 7.35 -11.70 -18.81
N GLN A 339 6.89 -12.95 -18.96
CA GLN A 339 7.33 -13.85 -20.03
C GLN A 339 6.96 -13.31 -21.40
N LEU A 340 5.70 -12.89 -21.60
CA LEU A 340 5.21 -12.34 -22.85
C LEU A 340 5.94 -11.07 -23.30
N THR A 341 6.38 -10.26 -22.32
CA THR A 341 7.14 -9.03 -22.59
C THR A 341 8.64 -9.24 -22.70
N GLY A 342 9.12 -10.49 -22.62
CA GLY A 342 10.54 -10.81 -22.73
C GLY A 342 11.38 -10.21 -21.61
N CYS A 343 10.94 -10.34 -20.38
CA CYS A 343 11.71 -9.95 -19.20
C CYS A 343 12.71 -11.03 -18.79
N ASP A 344 13.74 -10.63 -18.02
CA ASP A 344 14.73 -11.56 -17.51
C ASP A 344 14.10 -12.62 -16.60
N LYS A 345 14.69 -13.81 -16.57
CA LYS A 345 14.17 -14.95 -15.78
C LYS A 345 13.95 -14.61 -14.30
N HIS A 346 14.84 -13.82 -13.70
CA HIS A 346 14.70 -13.41 -12.30
C HIS A 346 13.46 -12.54 -12.07
N ILE A 347 13.12 -11.67 -13.01
CA ILE A 347 11.89 -10.88 -12.96
C ILE A 347 10.68 -11.81 -13.08
N VAL A 348 10.70 -12.70 -14.08
CA VAL A 348 9.62 -13.67 -14.32
C VAL A 348 9.33 -14.54 -13.09
N ASP A 349 10.36 -14.99 -12.40
CA ASP A 349 10.21 -15.93 -11.29
C ASP A 349 9.85 -15.23 -9.95
N TYR A 350 10.29 -13.99 -9.73
CA TYR A 350 10.20 -13.36 -8.39
C TYR A 350 9.33 -12.11 -8.31
N LEU A 351 9.01 -11.44 -9.43
CA LEU A 351 8.21 -10.21 -9.41
C LEU A 351 6.84 -10.41 -8.74
N GLY A 352 6.11 -11.48 -9.09
CA GLY A 352 4.79 -11.73 -8.52
C GLY A 352 4.78 -11.90 -7.01
N VAL A 353 5.88 -12.42 -6.42
CA VAL A 353 6.02 -12.55 -4.96
C VAL A 353 6.20 -11.19 -4.29
N THR A 354 6.89 -10.25 -4.94
CA THR A 354 7.10 -8.90 -4.39
C THR A 354 5.85 -8.02 -4.45
N LEU A 355 4.83 -8.42 -5.21
CA LEU A 355 3.53 -7.74 -5.35
C LEU A 355 2.46 -8.24 -4.37
N LEU A 356 2.81 -9.14 -3.45
CA LEU A 356 1.87 -9.70 -2.47
C LEU A 356 1.46 -8.75 -1.34
N PRO A 357 2.31 -7.84 -0.82
CA PRO A 357 1.91 -6.94 0.25
C PRO A 357 0.62 -6.18 -0.08
N GLN A 358 -0.29 -6.07 0.90
CA GLN A 358 -1.57 -5.38 0.77
C GLN A 358 -1.85 -4.60 2.06
N ALA A 359 -2.21 -3.32 1.95
CA ALA A 359 -2.42 -2.43 3.10
C ALA A 359 -3.30 -1.21 2.73
N GLY A 360 -2.82 0.00 2.97
CA GLY A 360 -3.53 1.27 2.96
C GLY A 360 -4.55 1.48 1.82
N VAL A 361 -4.18 1.21 0.56
CA VAL A 361 -5.12 1.37 -0.58
C VAL A 361 -6.31 0.42 -0.47
N ALA A 362 -6.07 -0.83 -0.06
CA ALA A 362 -7.15 -1.80 0.15
C ALA A 362 -8.08 -1.36 1.30
N LEU A 363 -7.53 -0.80 2.39
CA LEU A 363 -8.31 -0.25 3.50
C LEU A 363 -9.10 0.99 3.07
N GLY A 364 -8.52 1.85 2.24
CA GLY A 364 -9.21 2.99 1.63
C GLY A 364 -10.44 2.55 0.81
N MET A 365 -10.28 1.51 -0.02
CA MET A 365 -11.40 0.94 -0.78
C MET A 365 -12.49 0.35 0.15
N VAL A 366 -12.10 -0.32 1.25
CA VAL A 366 -13.05 -0.80 2.27
C VAL A 366 -13.81 0.37 2.91
N SER A 367 -13.13 1.46 3.23
CA SER A 367 -13.78 2.65 3.78
C SER A 367 -14.78 3.27 2.79
N THR A 368 -14.46 3.25 1.49
CA THR A 368 -15.40 3.69 0.43
C THR A 368 -16.65 2.81 0.40
N VAL A 369 -16.51 1.48 0.53
CA VAL A 369 -17.67 0.55 0.59
C VAL A 369 -18.50 0.79 1.86
N ALA A 370 -17.84 1.04 2.99
CA ALA A 370 -18.52 1.30 4.26
C ALA A 370 -19.26 2.65 4.29
N GLY A 371 -18.74 3.66 3.59
CA GLY A 371 -19.36 4.98 3.47
C GLY A 371 -20.42 5.09 2.36
N ASP A 372 -20.63 4.04 1.57
CA ASP A 372 -21.59 4.04 0.48
C ASP A 372 -23.03 3.95 0.98
N GLU A 373 -23.95 4.75 0.44
CA GLU A 373 -25.35 4.81 0.89
C GLU A 373 -26.12 3.49 0.70
N MET A 374 -25.77 2.69 -0.32
CA MET A 374 -26.43 1.42 -0.62
C MET A 374 -25.80 0.23 0.07
N LEU A 375 -24.48 0.24 0.20
CA LEU A 375 -23.70 -0.90 0.70
C LEU A 375 -23.31 -0.73 2.17
N GLY A 376 -23.18 0.51 2.64
CA GLY A 376 -22.82 0.84 4.01
C GLY A 376 -23.83 0.26 5.02
N GLY A 377 -23.32 -0.27 6.13
CA GLY A 377 -24.15 -0.90 7.17
C GLY A 377 -24.78 -2.25 6.80
N THR A 378 -24.55 -2.74 5.58
CA THR A 378 -25.06 -4.05 5.13
C THR A 378 -24.11 -5.20 5.46
N THR A 379 -24.59 -6.43 5.31
CA THR A 379 -23.76 -7.65 5.40
C THR A 379 -22.65 -7.67 4.34
N ILE A 380 -22.84 -6.98 3.20
CA ILE A 380 -21.84 -6.85 2.14
C ILE A 380 -20.64 -6.06 2.65
N ALA A 381 -20.87 -4.86 3.20
CA ALA A 381 -19.78 -4.01 3.71
C ALA A 381 -19.03 -4.69 4.87
N SER A 382 -19.75 -5.32 5.80
CA SER A 382 -19.13 -6.03 6.92
C SER A 382 -18.31 -7.23 6.45
N THR A 383 -18.80 -8.04 5.51
CA THR A 383 -18.05 -9.18 4.95
C THR A 383 -16.78 -8.69 4.23
N VAL A 384 -16.88 -7.66 3.39
CA VAL A 384 -15.72 -7.06 2.70
C VAL A 384 -14.70 -6.55 3.72
N ARG A 385 -15.16 -5.79 4.73
CA ARG A 385 -14.30 -5.27 5.79
C ARG A 385 -13.54 -6.39 6.51
N PHE A 386 -14.24 -7.42 6.98
CA PHE A 386 -13.63 -8.51 7.73
C PHE A 386 -12.61 -9.29 6.91
N VAL A 387 -12.95 -9.65 5.66
CA VAL A 387 -12.04 -10.41 4.79
C VAL A 387 -10.78 -9.61 4.46
N ILE A 388 -10.93 -8.32 4.16
CA ILE A 388 -9.77 -7.47 3.84
C ILE A 388 -8.91 -7.21 5.07
N LEU A 389 -9.49 -6.93 6.25
CA LEU A 389 -8.71 -6.78 7.49
C LEU A 389 -7.92 -8.04 7.81
N PHE A 390 -8.53 -9.23 7.68
CA PHE A 390 -7.85 -10.51 7.85
C PHE A 390 -6.69 -10.66 6.86
N SER A 391 -6.92 -10.37 5.57
CA SER A 391 -5.89 -10.51 4.54
C SER A 391 -4.76 -9.51 4.72
N VAL A 392 -5.08 -8.27 5.06
CA VAL A 392 -4.10 -7.21 5.34
C VAL A 392 -3.19 -7.61 6.50
N LEU A 393 -3.76 -8.11 7.62
CA LEU A 393 -2.99 -8.60 8.75
C LEU A 393 -1.93 -9.64 8.31
N VAL A 394 -2.35 -10.63 7.51
CA VAL A 394 -1.44 -11.68 7.03
C VAL A 394 -0.40 -11.10 6.08
N TYR A 395 -0.81 -10.28 5.11
CA TYR A 395 0.11 -9.72 4.10
C TYR A 395 1.07 -8.67 4.67
N GLU A 396 0.67 -7.89 5.65
CA GLU A 396 1.57 -6.93 6.29
C GLU A 396 2.68 -7.61 7.11
N ILE A 397 2.38 -8.77 7.73
CA ILE A 397 3.38 -9.53 8.48
C ILE A 397 4.27 -10.35 7.54
N VAL A 398 3.67 -11.08 6.60
CA VAL A 398 4.37 -12.04 5.72
C VAL A 398 4.95 -11.36 4.48
N GLY A 399 4.27 -10.36 3.94
CA GLY A 399 4.61 -9.70 2.68
C GLY A 399 6.03 -9.12 2.65
N PRO A 400 6.45 -8.30 3.63
CA PRO A 400 7.81 -7.76 3.67
C PRO A 400 8.90 -8.85 3.73
N VAL A 401 8.60 -9.98 4.38
CA VAL A 401 9.52 -11.13 4.47
C VAL A 401 9.67 -11.79 3.10
N LEU A 402 8.55 -12.02 2.41
CA LEU A 402 8.53 -12.60 1.06
C LEU A 402 9.18 -11.66 0.04
N THR A 403 8.93 -10.36 0.12
CA THR A 403 9.57 -9.34 -0.72
C THR A 403 11.08 -9.38 -0.54
N LYS A 404 11.58 -9.37 0.70
CA LYS A 404 13.01 -9.52 0.98
C LYS A 404 13.58 -10.80 0.40
N TRP A 405 12.89 -11.94 0.61
CA TRP A 405 13.31 -13.23 0.09
C TRP A 405 13.42 -13.21 -1.44
N ALA A 406 12.40 -12.69 -2.13
CA ALA A 406 12.36 -12.60 -3.58
C ALA A 406 13.50 -11.72 -4.15
N LEU A 407 13.70 -10.52 -3.58
CA LEU A 407 14.79 -9.61 -3.98
C LEU A 407 16.17 -10.21 -3.72
N THR A 408 16.33 -10.98 -2.64
CA THR A 408 17.59 -11.69 -2.35
C THR A 408 17.84 -12.81 -3.37
N LYS A 409 16.79 -13.57 -3.73
CA LYS A 409 16.90 -14.65 -4.73
C LYS A 409 17.10 -14.13 -6.14
N ALA A 410 16.55 -12.97 -6.46
CA ALA A 410 16.79 -12.29 -7.73
C ALA A 410 18.21 -11.70 -7.86
N GLY A 411 18.94 -11.57 -6.76
CA GLY A 411 20.28 -11.00 -6.74
C GLY A 411 20.31 -9.47 -6.52
N ASP A 412 19.17 -8.84 -6.38
CA ASP A 412 19.06 -7.39 -6.15
C ASP A 412 19.47 -6.96 -4.74
N ILE A 413 19.45 -7.90 -3.78
CA ILE A 413 20.01 -7.73 -2.45
C ILE A 413 21.24 -8.60 -2.32
N THR A 414 22.44 -7.96 -2.30
CA THR A 414 23.68 -8.67 -2.01
C THR A 414 23.81 -8.93 -0.51
N PRO A 415 23.94 -10.21 -0.08
CA PRO A 415 24.25 -10.50 1.31
C PRO A 415 25.56 -9.82 1.68
N LYS A 416 25.59 -9.00 2.73
CA LYS A 416 26.88 -8.52 3.26
C LYS A 416 27.75 -9.73 3.55
N PRO A 417 28.99 -9.79 3.04
CA PRO A 417 29.92 -10.83 3.46
C PRO A 417 30.03 -10.73 4.98
N HIS A 418 29.96 -11.87 5.67
CA HIS A 418 30.21 -11.93 7.10
C HIS A 418 31.66 -11.49 7.31
N GLY A 419 31.84 -10.19 7.56
CA GLY A 419 33.13 -9.67 7.97
C GLY A 419 33.44 -10.25 9.34
N HIS A 420 34.29 -11.27 9.36
CA HIS A 420 35.11 -11.52 10.52
C HIS A 420 35.89 -10.23 10.77
N THR A 421 35.42 -9.42 11.69
CA THR A 421 36.24 -8.39 12.33
C THR A 421 37.35 -9.13 13.08
N ARG A 422 38.43 -9.48 12.37
CA ARG A 422 39.73 -9.65 13.01
C ARG A 422 40.02 -8.32 13.68
N ARG A 423 39.86 -8.26 14.99
CA ARG A 423 40.53 -7.27 15.80
C ARG A 423 42.04 -7.41 15.50
N VAL A 424 42.55 -6.52 14.68
CA VAL A 424 44.00 -6.30 14.60
C VAL A 424 44.38 -5.79 15.97
N LYS A 425 45.00 -6.66 16.78
CA LYS A 425 45.79 -6.24 17.94
C LYS A 425 46.92 -5.41 17.40
N ASN A 426 46.91 -4.12 17.65
CA ASN A 426 48.10 -3.29 17.52
C ASN A 426 49.16 -3.82 18.47
N PRO A 427 50.37 -4.21 17.97
CA PRO A 427 51.55 -4.43 18.80
C PRO A 427 52.40 -3.17 18.75
N GLU A 428 52.09 -2.19 19.56
CA GLU A 428 53.04 -1.09 19.85
C GLU A 428 52.75 -0.58 21.24
N HIS A 429 53.49 -1.11 22.23
CA HIS A 429 54.10 -0.45 23.36
C HIS A 429 54.99 -1.47 24.08
N GLN A 430 56.20 -1.56 23.61
CA GLN A 430 57.39 -1.80 24.46
C GLN A 430 58.28 -0.60 24.39
#